data_6ab2496829492d174e6b59dda6951d5a
#
_entry.id   6ab2496829492d174e6b59dda6951d5a
#
_cell.length_a   1.000
_cell.length_b   1.000
_cell.length_c   1.000
_cell.angle_alpha   90.00
_cell.angle_beta   90.00
_cell.angle_gamma   90.00
#
_symmetry.space_group_name_H-M   'P 1'
#
loop_
_entity.id
_entity.type
_entity.pdbx_description
1 polymer ?
#
loop_
_entity_poly.entity_id
_entity_poly.type
_entity_poly.pdbx_seq_one_letter_code
_entity_poly.pdbx_strand_id
1 'polypeptide(L)'
;MHAETGLTSTELADGWVLSCVRSAFSDVVLDVEDLGGVQLAAPRTQPCRIVSLDRAAPDVLRVVLRLPPTVALSYEPGQYVDVIGPGGTRRSYSIANAPLPERTIELHVREVDGGAMSAYWFGQSKANDLLRLHGPLGTFFLRDVAARDLVFLATGTGIAPVKAILESLSTRQAAAPRSIRLFWGARHRHDIYWQPPAEMAGIPVHFVPVLSREDADWTGVRGHVQDAFIEKTGAADLAHCRVYACGSDTMIHAARARLLEAGLDEHHFLSDAFVCSAAA
;
A
#
# COMPACT_ATOMS: atom_id res chain seq x y z
N MET A 1 -29.14 -0.93 7.11
CA MET A 1 -28.06 -1.44 6.24
C MET A 1 -27.24 -0.24 5.82
N HIS A 2 -25.94 -0.27 6.04
CA HIS A 2 -25.03 0.75 5.51
C HIS A 2 -24.72 0.44 4.05
N ALA A 3 -24.51 1.48 3.23
CA ALA A 3 -24.16 1.30 1.83
C ALA A 3 -22.75 0.67 1.72
N GLU A 4 -22.60 -0.34 0.88
CA GLU A 4 -21.31 -0.99 0.61
C GLU A 4 -20.59 -0.25 -0.52
N THR A 5 -20.16 0.97 -0.24
CA THR A 5 -19.56 1.88 -1.23
C THR A 5 -18.20 1.45 -1.79
N GLY A 6 -17.62 0.39 -1.24
CA GLY A 6 -16.35 -0.18 -1.70
C GLY A 6 -16.50 -1.36 -2.67
N LEU A 7 -17.73 -1.77 -3.02
CA LEU A 7 -18.00 -2.84 -3.97
C LEU A 7 -18.69 -2.31 -5.23
N THR A 8 -18.32 -2.88 -6.37
CA THR A 8 -19.04 -2.65 -7.63
C THR A 8 -20.37 -3.40 -7.65
N SER A 9 -21.28 -3.00 -8.56
CA SER A 9 -22.57 -3.70 -8.74
C SER A 9 -22.39 -5.17 -9.14
N THR A 10 -21.34 -5.48 -9.89
CA THR A 10 -21.00 -6.83 -10.31
C THR A 10 -20.55 -7.67 -9.12
N GLU A 11 -19.61 -7.15 -8.32
CA GLU A 11 -19.15 -7.85 -7.11
C GLU A 11 -20.26 -8.15 -6.13
N LEU A 12 -21.20 -7.19 -5.94
CA LEU A 12 -22.40 -7.42 -5.12
C LEU A 12 -23.29 -8.53 -5.69
N ALA A 13 -23.47 -8.58 -7.03
CA ALA A 13 -24.23 -9.62 -7.70
C ALA A 13 -23.56 -10.99 -7.61
N ASP A 14 -22.25 -11.03 -7.59
CA ASP A 14 -21.42 -12.24 -7.43
C ASP A 14 -21.31 -12.71 -5.96
N GLY A 15 -21.95 -11.98 -5.03
CA GLY A 15 -22.02 -12.38 -3.62
C GLY A 15 -20.92 -11.82 -2.73
N TRP A 16 -20.09 -10.91 -3.22
CA TRP A 16 -19.08 -10.23 -2.40
C TRP A 16 -19.73 -9.40 -1.29
N VAL A 17 -19.10 -9.37 -0.13
CA VAL A 17 -19.57 -8.64 1.04
C VAL A 17 -18.43 -7.88 1.72
N LEU A 18 -18.72 -6.69 2.25
CA LEU A 18 -17.80 -5.98 3.12
C LEU A 18 -18.04 -6.42 4.57
N SER A 19 -17.13 -7.17 5.16
CA SER A 19 -17.24 -7.67 6.54
C SER A 19 -17.37 -6.57 7.59
N CYS A 20 -16.90 -5.35 7.28
CA CYS A 20 -16.98 -4.19 8.18
C CYS A 20 -18.41 -3.57 8.25
N VAL A 21 -19.30 -3.87 7.32
CA VAL A 21 -20.67 -3.32 7.26
C VAL A 21 -21.78 -4.38 7.24
N ARG A 22 -21.40 -5.67 7.15
CA ARG A 22 -22.33 -6.80 7.21
C ARG A 22 -22.28 -7.50 8.54
N SER A 23 -23.43 -8.03 8.96
CA SER A 23 -23.55 -8.94 10.11
C SER A 23 -24.26 -10.21 9.66
N ALA A 24 -23.75 -11.36 10.08
CA ALA A 24 -24.39 -12.64 9.85
C ALA A 24 -25.62 -12.79 10.78
N PHE A 25 -26.74 -13.25 10.25
CA PHE A 25 -27.96 -13.58 11.00
C PHE A 25 -28.21 -15.10 11.09
N SER A 26 -27.40 -15.90 10.42
CA SER A 26 -27.40 -17.35 10.42
C SER A 26 -25.98 -17.85 10.19
N ASP A 27 -25.79 -19.15 10.21
CA ASP A 27 -24.52 -19.75 9.79
C ASP A 27 -24.24 -19.36 8.33
N VAL A 28 -23.00 -18.91 8.06
CA VAL A 28 -22.53 -18.54 6.72
C VAL A 28 -21.21 -19.23 6.43
N VAL A 29 -20.99 -19.51 5.17
CA VAL A 29 -19.68 -19.94 4.66
C VAL A 29 -19.11 -18.81 3.84
N LEU A 30 -17.89 -18.38 4.18
CA LEU A 30 -17.17 -17.34 3.46
C LEU A 30 -16.00 -17.96 2.73
N ASP A 31 -15.83 -17.59 1.46
CA ASP A 31 -14.60 -17.82 0.73
C ASP A 31 -13.65 -16.64 1.03
N VAL A 32 -12.63 -16.91 1.83
CA VAL A 32 -11.69 -15.89 2.29
C VAL A 32 -10.34 -16.53 2.61
N GLU A 33 -9.27 -15.81 2.35
CA GLU A 33 -7.94 -16.27 2.75
C GLU A 33 -7.86 -16.37 4.28
N ASP A 34 -7.66 -17.59 4.78
CA ASP A 34 -7.32 -17.82 6.17
C ASP A 34 -5.86 -17.36 6.41
N LEU A 35 -5.69 -16.32 7.19
CA LEU A 35 -4.36 -15.81 7.55
C LEU A 35 -3.61 -16.76 8.50
N GLY A 36 -4.27 -17.79 8.99
CA GLY A 36 -3.75 -18.94 9.78
C GLY A 36 -2.62 -18.58 10.71
N GLY A 37 -1.95 -18.98 11.47
CA GLY A 37 -0.80 -18.67 12.33
C GLY A 37 -0.17 -17.26 12.33
N VAL A 38 -0.65 -16.30 11.55
CA VAL A 38 -0.18 -14.91 11.58
C VAL A 38 -0.85 -14.19 12.77
N GLN A 39 -0.07 -13.93 13.80
CA GLN A 39 -0.55 -13.18 14.96
C GLN A 39 -0.37 -11.67 14.70
N LEU A 40 -1.42 -11.02 14.23
CA LEU A 40 -1.42 -9.56 14.09
C LEU A 40 -1.53 -8.89 15.45
N ALA A 41 -0.74 -7.83 15.64
CA ALA A 41 -0.81 -7.03 16.86
C ALA A 41 -2.16 -6.32 16.95
N ALA A 42 -2.79 -6.35 18.13
CA ALA A 42 -4.05 -5.63 18.37
C ALA A 42 -3.84 -4.11 18.20
N PRO A 43 -4.72 -3.42 17.44
CA PRO A 43 -4.62 -1.98 17.26
C PRO A 43 -4.73 -1.21 18.59
N ARG A 44 -3.86 -0.22 18.78
CA ARG A 44 -3.86 0.65 19.97
C ARG A 44 -3.68 2.10 19.57
N THR A 45 -4.30 3.00 20.34
CA THR A 45 -4.05 4.44 20.19
C THR A 45 -2.87 4.84 21.07
N GLN A 46 -1.85 5.45 20.44
CA GLN A 46 -0.59 5.77 21.10
C GLN A 46 -0.15 7.19 20.70
N PRO A 47 0.55 7.93 21.57
CA PRO A 47 1.16 9.19 21.20
C PRO A 47 2.34 8.96 20.26
N CYS A 48 2.59 9.92 19.40
CA CYS A 48 3.78 9.98 18.57
C CYS A 48 4.24 11.42 18.39
N ARG A 49 5.48 11.60 17.94
CA ARG A 49 6.10 12.89 17.70
C ARG A 49 6.63 12.94 16.26
N ILE A 50 6.42 14.04 15.58
CA ILE A 50 7.03 14.30 14.28
C ILE A 50 8.55 14.49 14.48
N VAL A 51 9.34 13.68 13.77
CA VAL A 51 10.81 13.79 13.74
C VAL A 51 11.23 14.69 12.59
N SER A 52 10.73 14.40 11.39
CA SER A 52 11.00 15.19 10.18
C SER A 52 9.80 15.21 9.23
N LEU A 53 9.83 16.21 8.36
CA LEU A 53 8.87 16.47 7.29
C LEU A 53 9.70 16.92 6.08
N ASP A 54 9.87 16.03 5.13
CA ASP A 54 10.68 16.27 3.94
C ASP A 54 9.78 16.24 2.70
N ARG A 55 9.89 17.26 1.83
CA ARG A 55 9.13 17.26 0.57
C ARG A 55 9.77 16.27 -0.41
N ALA A 56 9.07 15.18 -0.69
CA ALA A 56 9.54 14.12 -1.58
C ALA A 56 9.15 14.38 -3.04
N ALA A 57 7.97 14.96 -3.28
CA ALA A 57 7.48 15.42 -4.57
C ALA A 57 6.65 16.72 -4.38
N PRO A 58 6.24 17.43 -5.44
CA PRO A 58 5.48 18.68 -5.31
C PRO A 58 4.25 18.58 -4.41
N ASP A 59 3.56 17.43 -4.42
CA ASP A 59 2.35 17.15 -3.66
C ASP A 59 2.53 16.00 -2.64
N VAL A 60 3.78 15.62 -2.31
CA VAL A 60 4.05 14.51 -1.38
C VAL A 60 5.06 14.90 -0.31
N LEU A 61 4.70 14.67 0.96
CA LEU A 61 5.60 14.75 2.11
C LEU A 61 6.01 13.34 2.56
N ARG A 62 7.28 13.18 2.84
CA ARG A 62 7.82 12.09 3.65
C ARG A 62 7.82 12.54 5.10
N VAL A 63 7.03 11.88 5.93
CA VAL A 63 6.86 12.21 7.35
C VAL A 63 7.45 11.08 8.19
N VAL A 64 8.36 11.40 9.10
CA VAL A 64 8.88 10.44 10.05
C VAL A 64 8.31 10.73 11.43
N LEU A 65 7.64 9.72 12.00
CA LEU A 65 7.06 9.77 13.34
C LEU A 65 7.86 8.84 14.27
N ARG A 66 8.07 9.28 15.51
CA ARG A 66 8.70 8.47 16.57
C ARG A 66 7.71 8.20 17.69
N LEU A 67 7.69 6.93 18.14
CA LEU A 67 6.92 6.52 19.30
C LEU A 67 7.74 6.67 20.59
N PRO A 68 7.08 6.81 21.76
CA PRO A 68 7.77 6.84 23.05
C PRO A 68 8.59 5.56 23.29
N PRO A 69 9.68 5.63 24.05
CA PRO A 69 10.54 4.47 24.35
C PRO A 69 9.80 3.32 25.04
N THR A 70 8.75 3.62 25.77
CA THR A 70 7.91 2.63 26.50
C THR A 70 6.88 1.93 25.63
N VAL A 71 6.75 2.36 24.38
CA VAL A 71 5.74 1.85 23.45
C VAL A 71 6.41 0.95 22.42
N ALA A 72 5.97 -0.30 22.32
CA ALA A 72 6.30 -1.19 21.24
C ALA A 72 5.21 -1.11 20.15
N LEU A 73 5.60 -0.79 18.94
CA LEU A 73 4.75 -0.95 17.77
C LEU A 73 5.27 -2.15 16.97
N SER A 74 4.58 -3.27 17.11
CA SER A 74 4.79 -4.42 16.24
C SER A 74 3.80 -4.33 15.09
N TYR A 75 4.27 -4.40 13.87
CA TYR A 75 3.45 -4.38 12.66
C TYR A 75 4.07 -5.23 11.55
N GLU A 76 3.23 -5.73 10.66
CA GLU A 76 3.66 -6.35 9.42
C GLU A 76 3.88 -5.25 8.36
N PRO A 77 5.04 -5.25 7.66
CA PRO A 77 5.27 -4.33 6.55
C PRO A 77 4.17 -4.43 5.50
N GLY A 78 3.59 -3.26 5.17
CA GLY A 78 2.40 -3.17 4.32
C GLY A 78 1.13 -2.75 5.07
N GLN A 79 1.11 -2.88 6.41
CA GLN A 79 0.01 -2.35 7.22
C GLN A 79 0.02 -0.82 7.27
N TYR A 80 -1.09 -0.24 7.73
CA TYR A 80 -1.27 1.18 7.87
C TYR A 80 -1.60 1.59 9.31
N VAL A 81 -1.56 2.88 9.57
CA VAL A 81 -2.01 3.51 10.82
C VAL A 81 -2.96 4.66 10.50
N ASP A 82 -3.88 4.93 11.41
CA ASP A 82 -4.60 6.18 11.39
C ASP A 82 -3.85 7.22 12.22
N VAL A 83 -3.56 8.36 11.62
CA VAL A 83 -3.03 9.52 12.34
C VAL A 83 -4.19 10.40 12.77
N ILE A 84 -4.19 10.75 14.06
CA ILE A 84 -5.15 11.63 14.69
C ILE A 84 -4.48 12.97 14.92
N GLY A 85 -4.86 13.93 14.09
CA GLY A 85 -4.35 15.30 14.06
C GLY A 85 -5.13 16.26 14.95
N PRO A 86 -4.88 17.56 14.79
CA PRO A 86 -5.61 18.63 15.48
C PRO A 86 -7.12 18.50 15.27
N GLY A 87 -7.87 18.85 16.30
CA GLY A 87 -9.35 18.73 16.28
C GLY A 87 -9.90 17.29 16.25
N GLY A 88 -9.03 16.29 16.38
CA GLY A 88 -9.44 14.87 16.31
C GLY A 88 -9.62 14.34 14.89
N THR A 89 -9.25 15.10 13.88
CA THR A 89 -9.29 14.66 12.47
C THR A 89 -8.43 13.42 12.28
N ARG A 90 -9.01 12.36 11.70
CA ARG A 90 -8.37 11.07 11.55
C ARG A 90 -8.24 10.70 10.07
N ARG A 91 -7.05 10.26 9.66
CA ARG A 91 -6.77 9.75 8.30
C ARG A 91 -5.80 8.59 8.35
N SER A 92 -6.01 7.63 7.46
CA SER A 92 -5.19 6.43 7.31
C SER A 92 -3.99 6.71 6.42
N TYR A 93 -2.83 6.18 6.81
CA TYR A 93 -1.58 6.26 6.05
C TYR A 93 -0.84 4.93 6.16
N SER A 94 -0.47 4.36 5.02
CA SER A 94 0.34 3.15 4.99
C SER A 94 1.73 3.42 5.54
N ILE A 95 2.26 2.48 6.33
CA ILE A 95 3.62 2.58 6.86
C ILE A 95 4.60 2.27 5.72
N ALA A 96 5.56 3.16 5.52
CA ALA A 96 6.48 3.14 4.38
C ALA A 96 7.86 2.53 4.69
N ASN A 97 8.09 2.01 5.88
CA ASN A 97 9.34 1.35 6.25
C ASN A 97 9.09 0.01 6.93
N ALA A 98 10.07 -0.90 6.87
CA ALA A 98 10.10 -2.07 7.74
C ALA A 98 10.32 -1.65 9.21
N PRO A 99 9.98 -2.50 10.20
CA PRO A 99 10.24 -2.20 11.60
C PRO A 99 11.71 -1.87 11.88
N LEU A 100 11.95 -0.77 12.58
CA LEU A 100 13.28 -0.26 12.92
C LEU A 100 13.50 -0.22 14.43
N PRO A 101 14.73 -0.44 14.90
CA PRO A 101 15.08 -0.35 16.33
C PRO A 101 14.77 1.01 16.94
N GLU A 102 14.84 2.09 16.15
CA GLU A 102 14.58 3.48 16.55
C GLU A 102 13.12 3.76 16.84
N ARG A 103 12.24 2.79 16.60
CA ARG A 103 10.77 2.91 16.77
C ARG A 103 10.17 4.07 16.00
N THR A 104 10.68 4.26 14.81
CA THR A 104 10.16 5.25 13.86
C THR A 104 9.29 4.58 12.82
N ILE A 105 8.26 5.28 12.39
CA ILE A 105 7.49 4.94 11.20
C ILE A 105 7.59 6.08 10.20
N GLU A 106 7.72 5.72 8.94
CA GLU A 106 7.72 6.63 7.81
C GLU A 106 6.35 6.57 7.13
N LEU A 107 5.81 7.73 6.77
CA LEU A 107 4.55 7.86 6.04
C LEU A 107 4.81 8.71 4.78
N HIS A 108 4.18 8.34 3.67
CA HIS A 108 4.14 9.15 2.46
C HIS A 108 2.77 9.82 2.36
N VAL A 109 2.72 11.11 2.60
CA VAL A 109 1.48 11.88 2.69
C VAL A 109 1.28 12.68 1.42
N ARG A 110 0.23 12.37 0.66
CA ARG A 110 -0.15 13.16 -0.52
C ARG A 110 -1.07 14.31 -0.12
N GLU A 111 -0.88 15.46 -0.74
CA GLU A 111 -1.75 16.61 -0.64
C GLU A 111 -3.11 16.31 -1.31
N VAL A 112 -4.18 16.62 -0.59
CA VAL A 112 -5.55 16.51 -1.09
C VAL A 112 -6.22 17.88 -0.91
N ASP A 113 -6.68 18.47 -2.00
CA ASP A 113 -7.34 19.76 -2.00
C ASP A 113 -8.54 19.78 -1.06
N GLY A 114 -8.61 20.79 -0.21
CA GLY A 114 -9.69 20.94 0.79
C GLY A 114 -9.64 19.95 1.95
N GLY A 115 -8.65 19.05 1.98
CA GLY A 115 -8.50 18.06 3.04
C GLY A 115 -7.96 18.66 4.35
N ALA A 116 -8.69 18.52 5.46
CA ALA A 116 -8.26 19.08 6.76
C ALA A 116 -6.89 18.55 7.22
N MET A 117 -6.62 17.25 7.03
CA MET A 117 -5.28 16.70 7.35
C MET A 117 -4.21 17.18 6.36
N SER A 118 -4.55 17.40 5.09
CA SER A 118 -3.62 17.99 4.12
C SER A 118 -3.25 19.43 4.51
N ALA A 119 -4.24 20.24 4.88
CA ALA A 119 -3.99 21.60 5.38
C ALA A 119 -3.06 21.61 6.61
N TYR A 120 -3.20 20.65 7.51
CA TYR A 120 -2.28 20.48 8.64
C TYR A 120 -0.88 20.07 8.16
N TRP A 121 -0.76 19.00 7.38
CA TRP A 121 0.54 18.47 6.96
C TRP A 121 1.35 19.46 6.14
N PHE A 122 0.73 20.16 5.19
CA PHE A 122 1.42 21.04 4.24
C PHE A 122 1.52 22.49 4.68
N GLY A 123 0.74 22.93 5.68
CA GLY A 123 0.70 24.34 6.10
C GLY A 123 1.06 24.60 7.56
N GLN A 124 0.86 23.66 8.46
CA GLN A 124 0.93 23.91 9.90
C GLN A 124 1.92 23.00 10.65
N SER A 125 2.10 21.76 10.18
CA SER A 125 2.89 20.76 10.88
C SER A 125 4.37 21.12 10.91
N LYS A 126 5.03 20.80 12.01
CA LYS A 126 6.47 21.02 12.20
C LYS A 126 7.09 19.90 13.02
N ALA A 127 8.40 19.79 12.96
CA ALA A 127 9.15 18.88 13.80
C ALA A 127 8.85 19.15 15.30
N ASN A 128 8.75 18.07 16.06
CA ASN A 128 8.35 18.00 17.47
C ASN A 128 6.86 18.18 17.76
N ASP A 129 5.99 18.38 16.77
CA ASP A 129 4.55 18.34 17.03
C ASP A 129 4.14 16.94 17.55
N LEU A 130 3.20 16.96 18.50
CA LEU A 130 2.65 15.76 19.11
C LEU A 130 1.33 15.39 18.44
N LEU A 131 1.24 14.15 18.01
CA LEU A 131 0.06 13.55 17.41
C LEU A 131 -0.30 12.26 18.14
N ARG A 132 -1.37 11.62 17.75
CA ARG A 132 -1.69 10.25 18.12
C ARG A 132 -1.81 9.40 16.86
N LEU A 133 -1.42 8.16 16.95
CA LEU A 133 -1.69 7.17 15.93
C LEU A 133 -2.49 6.02 16.52
N HIS A 134 -3.33 5.41 15.70
CA HIS A 134 -4.06 4.20 16.02
C HIS A 134 -3.71 3.12 15.02
N GLY A 135 -3.28 1.98 15.50
CA GLY A 135 -2.84 0.87 14.67
C GLY A 135 -1.94 -0.10 15.41
N PRO A 136 -1.33 -1.06 14.67
CA PRO A 136 -1.40 -1.24 13.21
C PRO A 136 -2.77 -1.73 12.73
N LEU A 137 -3.09 -1.49 11.45
CA LEU A 137 -4.34 -1.85 10.80
C LEU A 137 -4.07 -2.46 9.42
N GLY A 138 -5.03 -3.21 8.90
CA GLY A 138 -4.98 -3.79 7.56
C GLY A 138 -4.31 -5.16 7.50
N THR A 139 -4.55 -5.83 6.38
CA THR A 139 -4.07 -7.18 6.08
C THR A 139 -3.22 -7.24 4.81
N PHE A 140 -2.83 -6.09 4.26
CA PHE A 140 -1.94 -6.00 3.11
C PHE A 140 -0.48 -6.13 3.55
N PHE A 141 -0.01 -7.37 3.70
CA PHE A 141 1.37 -7.70 4.05
C PHE A 141 1.83 -8.93 3.28
N LEU A 142 3.13 -9.18 3.28
CA LEU A 142 3.72 -10.24 2.49
C LEU A 142 3.30 -11.63 3.00
N ARG A 143 2.67 -12.42 2.13
CA ARG A 143 2.36 -13.84 2.34
C ARG A 143 3.58 -14.71 2.08
N ASP A 144 3.39 -16.03 2.03
CA ASP A 144 4.43 -16.93 1.55
C ASP A 144 4.75 -16.63 0.08
N VAL A 145 6.03 -16.43 -0.20
CA VAL A 145 6.56 -16.10 -1.53
C VAL A 145 7.55 -17.13 -2.05
N ALA A 146 7.68 -18.26 -1.35
CA ALA A 146 8.59 -19.34 -1.77
C ALA A 146 8.29 -19.75 -3.22
N ALA A 147 9.33 -19.73 -4.06
CA ALA A 147 9.25 -20.08 -5.48
C ALA A 147 8.23 -19.25 -6.31
N ARG A 148 7.76 -18.12 -5.82
CA ARG A 148 6.85 -17.21 -6.52
C ARG A 148 7.60 -16.03 -7.16
N ASP A 149 7.07 -15.54 -8.26
CA ASP A 149 7.44 -14.24 -8.81
C ASP A 149 6.66 -13.16 -8.06
N LEU A 150 7.38 -12.34 -7.32
CA LEU A 150 6.80 -11.27 -6.53
C LEU A 150 6.63 -10.03 -7.41
N VAL A 151 5.40 -9.58 -7.60
CA VAL A 151 5.07 -8.46 -8.47
C VAL A 151 4.37 -7.38 -7.66
N PHE A 152 4.88 -6.16 -7.76
CA PHE A 152 4.26 -4.98 -7.16
C PHE A 152 3.73 -4.03 -8.24
N LEU A 153 2.46 -3.66 -8.12
CA LEU A 153 1.80 -2.64 -8.93
C LEU A 153 1.44 -1.47 -8.00
N ALA A 154 2.15 -0.36 -8.12
CA ALA A 154 1.90 0.80 -7.26
C ALA A 154 1.52 2.02 -8.09
N THR A 155 0.67 2.91 -7.53
CA THR A 155 0.45 4.26 -8.09
C THR A 155 0.56 5.32 -7.00
N GLY A 156 1.27 6.40 -7.32
CA GLY A 156 1.47 7.51 -6.40
C GLY A 156 2.04 7.08 -5.06
N THR A 157 1.40 7.48 -3.95
CA THR A 157 1.81 7.09 -2.59
C THR A 157 1.52 5.64 -2.23
N GLY A 158 0.88 4.85 -3.11
CA GLY A 158 0.81 3.39 -2.99
C GLY A 158 2.17 2.69 -3.00
N ILE A 159 3.23 3.42 -3.34
CA ILE A 159 4.60 2.94 -3.17
C ILE A 159 5.00 2.77 -1.69
N ALA A 160 4.35 3.45 -0.75
CA ALA A 160 4.70 3.42 0.67
C ALA A 160 4.67 2.00 1.28
N PRO A 161 3.55 1.27 1.25
CA PRO A 161 3.51 -0.09 1.77
C PRO A 161 4.39 -1.05 0.98
N VAL A 162 4.55 -0.84 -0.34
CA VAL A 162 5.45 -1.64 -1.18
C VAL A 162 6.91 -1.47 -0.75
N LYS A 163 7.34 -0.24 -0.46
CA LYS A 163 8.67 0.06 0.07
C LYS A 163 8.91 -0.69 1.38
N ALA A 164 7.96 -0.64 2.32
CA ALA A 164 8.06 -1.34 3.59
C ALA A 164 8.19 -2.87 3.40
N ILE A 165 7.39 -3.45 2.52
CA ILE A 165 7.45 -4.88 2.19
C ILE A 165 8.82 -5.23 1.59
N LEU A 166 9.29 -4.47 0.61
CA LEU A 166 10.60 -4.70 -0.02
C LEU A 166 11.73 -4.66 1.03
N GLU A 167 11.77 -3.63 1.87
CA GLU A 167 12.79 -3.52 2.93
C GLU A 167 12.76 -4.73 3.87
N SER A 168 11.59 -5.27 4.17
CA SER A 168 11.46 -6.43 5.05
C SER A 168 12.04 -7.72 4.48
N LEU A 169 12.16 -7.86 3.16
CA LEU A 169 12.72 -9.05 2.53
C LEU A 169 14.15 -9.33 3.00
N SER A 170 14.93 -8.28 3.26
CA SER A 170 16.33 -8.43 3.70
C SER A 170 16.48 -8.96 5.14
N THR A 171 15.41 -8.87 5.95
CA THR A 171 15.42 -9.28 7.36
C THR A 171 14.59 -10.55 7.63
N ARG A 172 13.81 -11.00 6.66
CA ARG A 172 12.99 -12.22 6.80
C ARG A 172 13.86 -13.46 6.71
N GLN A 173 13.59 -14.40 7.62
CA GLN A 173 14.18 -15.75 7.59
C GLN A 173 13.39 -16.74 6.71
N ALA A 174 12.39 -16.25 5.99
CA ALA A 174 11.55 -17.06 5.10
C ALA A 174 12.25 -17.30 3.74
N ALA A 175 11.77 -18.30 3.01
CA ALA A 175 12.27 -18.59 1.67
C ALA A 175 12.11 -17.37 0.75
N ALA A 176 13.14 -17.11 -0.06
CA ALA A 176 13.18 -15.99 -0.98
C ALA A 176 12.23 -16.20 -2.17
N PRO A 177 11.67 -15.11 -2.75
CA PRO A 177 10.94 -15.19 -4.00
C PRO A 177 11.86 -15.55 -5.17
N ARG A 178 11.29 -16.06 -6.27
CA ARG A 178 12.03 -16.39 -7.49
C ARG A 178 12.53 -15.14 -8.22
N SER A 179 11.69 -14.09 -8.24
CA SER A 179 12.02 -12.79 -8.83
C SER A 179 11.25 -11.68 -8.13
N ILE A 180 11.73 -10.42 -8.30
CA ILE A 180 11.06 -9.22 -7.78
C ILE A 180 10.89 -8.24 -8.93
N ARG A 181 9.64 -7.83 -9.20
CA ARG A 181 9.29 -6.84 -10.22
C ARG A 181 8.43 -5.75 -9.59
N LEU A 182 8.81 -4.49 -9.80
CA LEU A 182 8.07 -3.32 -9.32
C LEU A 182 7.69 -2.43 -10.51
N PHE A 183 6.39 -2.25 -10.72
CA PHE A 183 5.82 -1.28 -11.65
C PHE A 183 5.22 -0.14 -10.84
N TRP A 184 5.77 1.05 -10.99
CA TRP A 184 5.28 2.22 -10.26
C TRP A 184 4.76 3.28 -11.22
N GLY A 185 3.45 3.51 -11.17
CA GLY A 185 2.72 4.46 -12.00
C GLY A 185 2.70 5.85 -11.38
N ALA A 186 3.00 6.84 -12.21
CA ALA A 186 2.92 8.26 -11.86
C ALA A 186 2.34 9.06 -13.05
N ARG A 187 2.01 10.33 -12.80
CA ARG A 187 1.62 11.25 -13.89
C ARG A 187 2.85 11.75 -14.62
N HIS A 188 3.84 12.22 -13.87
CA HIS A 188 5.06 12.86 -14.37
C HIS A 188 6.31 12.25 -13.75
N ARG A 189 7.46 12.47 -14.35
CA ARG A 189 8.76 11.96 -13.88
C ARG A 189 9.09 12.41 -12.46
N HIS A 190 8.79 13.65 -12.10
CA HIS A 190 9.07 14.19 -10.76
C HIS A 190 8.20 13.58 -9.65
N ASP A 191 7.13 12.85 -10.00
CA ASP A 191 6.31 12.10 -9.04
C ASP A 191 6.96 10.76 -8.65
N ILE A 192 7.99 10.33 -9.37
CA ILE A 192 8.82 9.15 -9.03
C ILE A 192 9.92 9.62 -8.06
N TYR A 193 9.56 9.76 -6.80
CA TYR A 193 10.41 10.37 -5.77
C TYR A 193 11.25 9.37 -4.97
N TRP A 194 11.14 8.08 -5.25
CA TRP A 194 11.91 7.01 -4.61
C TRP A 194 12.35 5.99 -5.66
N GLN A 195 13.52 5.38 -5.43
CA GLN A 195 14.00 4.27 -6.25
C GLN A 195 14.31 3.08 -5.34
N PRO A 196 13.87 1.86 -5.70
CA PRO A 196 14.25 0.68 -4.96
C PRO A 196 15.76 0.44 -5.10
N PRO A 197 16.40 -0.23 -4.11
CA PRO A 197 17.71 -0.81 -4.31
C PRO A 197 17.72 -1.73 -5.54
N ALA A 198 18.87 -1.84 -6.18
CA ALA A 198 19.04 -2.72 -7.35
C ALA A 198 18.81 -4.20 -7.01
N GLU A 199 18.95 -4.57 -5.73
CA GLU A 199 18.85 -5.92 -5.23
C GLU A 199 18.23 -5.91 -3.81
N MET A 200 17.40 -6.91 -3.51
CA MET A 200 16.85 -7.17 -2.19
C MET A 200 16.96 -8.65 -1.85
N ALA A 201 17.54 -8.95 -0.69
CA ALA A 201 17.77 -10.34 -0.24
C ALA A 201 18.49 -11.24 -1.27
N GLY A 202 19.44 -10.70 -2.01
CA GLY A 202 20.20 -11.41 -3.05
C GLY A 202 19.45 -11.55 -4.39
N ILE A 203 18.30 -10.88 -4.55
CA ILE A 203 17.46 -10.96 -5.76
C ILE A 203 17.41 -9.61 -6.44
N PRO A 204 17.72 -9.53 -7.75
CA PRO A 204 17.60 -8.31 -8.52
C PRO A 204 16.16 -7.75 -8.50
N VAL A 205 16.02 -6.45 -8.28
CA VAL A 205 14.73 -5.75 -8.35
C VAL A 205 14.57 -5.13 -9.73
N HIS A 206 13.65 -5.68 -10.52
CA HIS A 206 13.29 -5.13 -11.82
C HIS A 206 12.31 -3.98 -11.64
N PHE A 207 12.82 -2.76 -11.60
CA PHE A 207 12.02 -1.54 -11.45
C PHE A 207 11.62 -0.96 -12.81
N VAL A 208 10.31 -0.72 -12.98
CA VAL A 208 9.71 -0.15 -14.19
C VAL A 208 8.85 1.05 -13.81
N PRO A 209 9.35 2.29 -13.93
CA PRO A 209 8.51 3.47 -13.83
C PRO A 209 7.58 3.57 -15.04
N VAL A 210 6.29 3.82 -14.80
CA VAL A 210 5.24 3.91 -15.82
C VAL A 210 4.60 5.29 -15.73
N LEU A 211 4.68 6.09 -16.81
CA LEU A 211 4.18 7.46 -16.79
C LEU A 211 2.95 7.62 -17.69
N SER A 212 1.90 8.26 -17.16
CA SER A 212 0.62 8.41 -17.86
C SER A 212 0.44 9.75 -18.57
N ARG A 213 1.21 10.79 -18.19
CA ARG A 213 1.10 12.16 -18.71
C ARG A 213 2.46 12.78 -19.00
N GLU A 214 3.39 11.99 -19.49
CA GLU A 214 4.76 12.44 -19.69
C GLU A 214 4.94 13.15 -21.03
N ASP A 215 5.93 14.03 -21.08
CA ASP A 215 6.33 14.77 -22.26
C ASP A 215 6.93 13.85 -23.36
N ALA A 216 7.10 14.40 -24.54
CA ALA A 216 7.53 13.64 -25.73
C ALA A 216 8.93 13.02 -25.59
N ASP A 217 9.79 13.55 -24.72
CA ASP A 217 11.16 13.07 -24.47
C ASP A 217 11.25 11.89 -23.51
N TRP A 218 10.13 11.44 -22.91
CA TRP A 218 10.12 10.24 -22.10
C TRP A 218 10.28 8.98 -22.96
N THR A 219 11.39 8.29 -22.79
CA THR A 219 11.73 7.04 -23.52
C THR A 219 11.36 5.77 -22.72
N GLY A 220 10.89 5.91 -21.48
CA GLY A 220 10.43 4.79 -20.64
C GLY A 220 9.01 4.32 -20.97
N VAL A 221 8.47 3.47 -20.12
CA VAL A 221 7.13 2.89 -20.29
C VAL A 221 6.04 3.96 -20.09
N ARG A 222 5.07 3.99 -21.01
CA ARG A 222 3.88 4.87 -20.95
C ARG A 222 2.63 4.08 -20.67
N GLY A 223 1.62 4.73 -20.06
CA GLY A 223 0.30 4.15 -19.83
C GLY A 223 0.06 3.73 -18.38
N HIS A 224 -0.46 2.53 -18.17
CA HIS A 224 -0.85 2.05 -16.84
C HIS A 224 -0.01 0.84 -16.41
N VAL A 225 0.18 0.69 -15.10
CA VAL A 225 1.07 -0.33 -14.51
C VAL A 225 0.65 -1.77 -14.84
N GLN A 226 -0.66 -2.04 -14.86
CA GLN A 226 -1.19 -3.36 -15.18
C GLN A 226 -0.94 -3.75 -16.65
N ASP A 227 -1.07 -2.81 -17.58
CA ASP A 227 -0.83 -3.04 -18.99
C ASP A 227 0.66 -3.27 -19.24
N ALA A 228 1.51 -2.42 -18.64
CA ALA A 228 2.96 -2.57 -18.70
C ALA A 228 3.45 -3.92 -18.12
N PHE A 229 2.79 -4.41 -17.07
CA PHE A 229 3.10 -5.72 -16.49
C PHE A 229 2.71 -6.85 -17.44
N ILE A 230 1.48 -6.84 -17.99
CA ILE A 230 0.99 -7.87 -18.91
C ILE A 230 1.84 -7.93 -20.17
N GLU A 231 2.18 -6.79 -20.76
CA GLU A 231 3.03 -6.72 -21.96
C GLU A 231 4.42 -7.33 -21.76
N LYS A 232 4.98 -7.17 -20.55
CA LYS A 232 6.32 -7.69 -20.19
C LYS A 232 6.31 -9.13 -19.67
N THR A 233 5.12 -9.68 -19.42
CA THR A 233 4.93 -11.00 -18.79
C THR A 233 4.00 -11.81 -19.66
N GLY A 234 4.47 -12.90 -20.23
CA GLY A 234 3.60 -13.81 -20.97
C GLY A 234 2.52 -14.42 -20.08
N ALA A 235 1.36 -14.78 -20.65
CA ALA A 235 0.25 -15.41 -19.91
C ALA A 235 0.69 -16.69 -19.13
N ALA A 236 1.62 -17.46 -19.67
CA ALA A 236 2.15 -18.66 -19.03
C ALA A 236 2.89 -18.39 -17.71
N ASP A 237 3.42 -17.20 -17.52
CA ASP A 237 4.18 -16.84 -16.31
C ASP A 237 3.29 -16.35 -15.17
N LEU A 238 2.03 -15.97 -15.45
CA LEU A 238 1.11 -15.43 -14.44
C LEU A 238 0.76 -16.45 -13.35
N ALA A 239 0.72 -17.73 -13.66
CA ALA A 239 0.43 -18.81 -12.69
C ALA A 239 1.42 -18.86 -11.52
N HIS A 240 2.63 -18.36 -11.71
CA HIS A 240 3.67 -18.30 -10.68
C HIS A 240 3.74 -16.95 -9.97
N CYS A 241 3.02 -15.94 -10.45
CA CYS A 241 3.05 -14.60 -9.89
C CYS A 241 2.22 -14.53 -8.60
N ARG A 242 2.70 -13.73 -7.65
CA ARG A 242 1.90 -13.16 -6.57
C ARG A 242 1.96 -11.64 -6.68
N VAL A 243 0.80 -11.04 -6.91
CA VAL A 243 0.68 -9.62 -7.23
C VAL A 243 0.19 -8.85 -6.01
N TYR A 244 0.91 -7.79 -5.67
CA TYR A 244 0.58 -6.83 -4.63
C TYR A 244 0.29 -5.48 -5.30
N ALA A 245 -0.97 -5.07 -5.30
CA ALA A 245 -1.41 -3.84 -5.93
C ALA A 245 -1.81 -2.79 -4.88
N CYS A 246 -1.21 -1.60 -4.92
CA CYS A 246 -1.53 -0.54 -3.96
C CYS A 246 -1.59 0.83 -4.63
N GLY A 247 -2.63 1.62 -4.32
CA GLY A 247 -2.82 2.97 -4.87
C GLY A 247 -4.27 3.34 -5.09
N SER A 248 -4.57 4.02 -6.20
CA SER A 248 -5.93 4.47 -6.47
C SER A 248 -6.89 3.31 -6.71
N ASP A 249 -8.11 3.46 -6.21
CA ASP A 249 -9.20 2.51 -6.40
C ASP A 249 -9.40 2.12 -7.88
N THR A 250 -9.41 3.10 -8.75
CA THR A 250 -9.51 2.88 -10.21
C THR A 250 -8.40 1.97 -10.75
N MET A 251 -7.15 2.15 -10.28
CA MET A 251 -6.03 1.29 -10.69
C MET A 251 -6.21 -0.13 -10.15
N ILE A 252 -6.61 -0.29 -8.91
CA ILE A 252 -6.82 -1.61 -8.28
C ILE A 252 -7.87 -2.42 -9.05
N HIS A 253 -9.04 -1.83 -9.31
CA HIS A 253 -10.10 -2.51 -10.06
C HIS A 253 -9.67 -2.84 -11.50
N ALA A 254 -9.02 -1.91 -12.20
CA ALA A 254 -8.53 -2.16 -13.56
C ALA A 254 -7.45 -3.25 -13.58
N ALA A 255 -6.52 -3.24 -12.62
CA ALA A 255 -5.47 -4.24 -12.53
C ALA A 255 -6.06 -5.63 -12.24
N ARG A 256 -6.98 -5.72 -11.26
CA ARG A 256 -7.64 -6.98 -10.92
C ARG A 256 -8.36 -7.56 -12.13
N ALA A 257 -9.24 -6.80 -12.76
CA ALA A 257 -10.00 -7.27 -13.92
C ALA A 257 -9.09 -7.77 -15.05
N ARG A 258 -8.07 -6.99 -15.44
CA ARG A 258 -7.15 -7.32 -16.51
C ARG A 258 -6.27 -8.53 -16.21
N LEU A 259 -5.82 -8.70 -14.96
CA LEU A 259 -4.96 -9.81 -14.58
C LEU A 259 -5.73 -11.12 -14.44
N LEU A 260 -6.95 -11.09 -13.91
CA LEU A 260 -7.82 -12.26 -13.86
C LEU A 260 -8.21 -12.72 -15.28
N GLU A 261 -8.56 -11.78 -16.17
CA GLU A 261 -8.81 -12.07 -17.59
C GLU A 261 -7.59 -12.71 -18.27
N ALA A 262 -6.39 -12.28 -17.89
CA ALA A 262 -5.13 -12.84 -18.39
C ALA A 262 -4.74 -14.18 -17.76
N GLY A 263 -5.50 -14.68 -16.76
CA GLY A 263 -5.31 -16.00 -16.15
C GLY A 263 -4.57 -16.01 -14.80
N LEU A 264 -4.43 -14.85 -14.13
CA LEU A 264 -3.95 -14.80 -12.75
C LEU A 264 -5.03 -15.41 -11.84
N ASP A 265 -4.63 -16.28 -10.91
CA ASP A 265 -5.49 -16.78 -9.85
C ASP A 265 -5.88 -15.63 -8.91
N GLU A 266 -7.16 -15.50 -8.59
CA GLU A 266 -7.70 -14.45 -7.73
C GLU A 266 -7.04 -14.40 -6.34
N HIS A 267 -6.75 -15.56 -5.74
CA HIS A 267 -6.06 -15.67 -4.45
C HIS A 267 -4.59 -15.18 -4.49
N HIS A 268 -4.06 -14.98 -5.68
CA HIS A 268 -2.72 -14.42 -5.89
C HIS A 268 -2.71 -12.90 -6.15
N PHE A 269 -3.88 -12.26 -6.13
CA PHE A 269 -4.01 -10.81 -6.25
C PHE A 269 -4.38 -10.19 -4.89
N LEU A 270 -3.41 -9.57 -4.24
CA LEU A 270 -3.60 -8.84 -2.98
C LEU A 270 -3.61 -7.35 -3.25
N SER A 271 -4.53 -6.61 -2.64
CA SER A 271 -4.64 -5.17 -2.90
C SER A 271 -4.97 -4.35 -1.66
N ASP A 272 -4.54 -3.08 -1.70
CA ASP A 272 -4.88 -2.04 -0.74
C ASP A 272 -5.24 -0.76 -1.50
N ALA A 273 -6.54 -0.46 -1.57
CA ALA A 273 -7.07 0.67 -2.31
C ALA A 273 -7.13 1.94 -1.45
N PHE A 274 -6.56 3.03 -1.94
CA PHE A 274 -6.68 4.33 -1.29
C PHE A 274 -8.00 5.00 -1.70
N VAL A 275 -8.99 4.88 -0.82
CA VAL A 275 -10.28 5.55 -1.00
C VAL A 275 -10.19 6.97 -0.44
N CYS A 276 -10.32 7.97 -1.31
CA CYS A 276 -10.50 9.33 -0.84
C CYS A 276 -11.86 9.42 -0.12
N SER A 277 -11.83 9.59 1.20
CA SER A 277 -13.06 9.94 1.91
C SER A 277 -13.55 11.28 1.36
N ALA A 278 -14.71 11.28 0.67
CA ALA A 278 -15.39 12.51 0.30
C ALA A 278 -15.54 13.37 1.57
N ALA A 279 -15.40 14.68 1.41
CA ALA A 279 -15.68 15.62 2.49
C ALA A 279 -17.11 15.34 2.98
N ALA A 280 -17.24 14.97 4.26
CA ALA A 280 -18.52 14.86 4.93
C ALA A 280 -19.12 16.24 5.17
#